data_5261cc1a7372e98aa265bcb059d343e2
#
_entry.id   5261cc1a7372e98aa265bcb059d343e2
#
_cell.length_a   1.000
_cell.length_b   1.000
_cell.length_c   1.000
_cell.angle_alpha   90.00
_cell.angle_beta   90.00
_cell.angle_gamma   90.00
#
_symmetry.space_group_name_H-M   'P 1'
#
loop_
_entity.id
_entity.type
_entity.pdbx_description
1 polymer ?
#
loop_
_entity_poly.entity_id
_entity_poly.type
_entity_poly.pdbx_seq_one_letter_code
_entity_poly.pdbx_strand_id
1 'polypeptide(L)'
;QLDRGAVRAFNNRTFDITKVVPTVVMRNEDFGRISRLLEHKTPVKLEFDLRSRIVPEGTTSYNMIGEIYGTDKKDEVIMLGGHLDSWHSATGATDNAIGCATMMEAARILKAIGVKPRRTIRVACWSGEEEGLLGSQAYVKKHFGSAEAPTPEFSKFNGYFNIDSGTGKARGLSVFGPPEAATVLREPLAQFSDLGFGGVLSTKGRNLGGTDST
;
A
#
# COMPACT_ATOMS: atom_id res chain seq x y z
N GLN A 1 -12.90 -15.61 -9.68
CA GLN A 1 -11.70 -16.37 -10.03
C GLN A 1 -10.62 -15.40 -10.51
N LEU A 2 -9.49 -15.35 -9.82
CA LEU A 2 -8.40 -14.49 -10.22
C LEU A 2 -7.43 -15.27 -11.10
N ASP A 3 -7.15 -14.76 -12.27
CA ASP A 3 -6.21 -15.33 -13.26
C ASP A 3 -4.73 -15.18 -12.81
N ARG A 4 -4.48 -15.35 -11.51
CA ARG A 4 -3.19 -15.09 -10.87
C ARG A 4 -2.60 -16.30 -10.16
N GLY A 5 -3.06 -17.50 -10.52
CA GLY A 5 -2.53 -18.73 -9.96
C GLY A 5 -2.95 -19.06 -8.54
N ALA A 6 -3.75 -18.23 -7.87
CA ALA A 6 -4.26 -18.49 -6.53
C ALA A 6 -5.74 -18.16 -6.39
N VAL A 7 -6.43 -18.88 -5.51
CA VAL A 7 -7.84 -18.63 -5.16
C VAL A 7 -7.91 -18.31 -3.67
N ARG A 8 -8.41 -17.13 -3.36
CA ARG A 8 -8.72 -16.72 -1.98
C ARG A 8 -10.21 -16.87 -1.75
N ALA A 9 -10.59 -17.53 -0.68
CA ALA A 9 -11.98 -17.63 -0.25
C ALA A 9 -12.38 -16.38 0.55
N PHE A 10 -11.68 -16.12 1.63
CA PHE A 10 -11.91 -14.94 2.44
C PHE A 10 -10.73 -14.73 3.43
N ASN A 11 -10.65 -13.55 4.05
CA ASN A 11 -9.64 -13.23 5.05
C ASN A 11 -10.25 -13.17 6.45
N ASN A 12 -9.57 -13.74 7.42
CA ASN A 12 -9.86 -13.50 8.82
C ASN A 12 -9.59 -12.02 9.14
N ARG A 13 -10.48 -11.41 9.93
CA ARG A 13 -10.38 -10.00 10.33
C ARG A 13 -9.92 -9.81 11.77
N THR A 14 -9.33 -10.85 12.36
CA THR A 14 -8.83 -10.83 13.73
C THR A 14 -7.56 -11.65 13.82
N PHE A 15 -6.65 -11.21 14.68
CA PHE A 15 -5.43 -11.95 15.03
C PHE A 15 -5.62 -12.89 16.23
N ASP A 16 -6.82 -12.96 16.79
CA ASP A 16 -7.16 -13.87 17.87
C ASP A 16 -7.35 -15.30 17.32
N ILE A 17 -6.35 -16.14 17.52
CA ILE A 17 -6.35 -17.52 17.01
C ILE A 17 -7.51 -18.38 17.54
N THR A 18 -8.17 -17.96 18.61
CA THR A 18 -9.33 -18.66 19.14
C THR A 18 -10.62 -18.36 18.38
N LYS A 19 -10.62 -17.31 17.54
CA LYS A 19 -11.74 -16.82 16.77
C LYS A 19 -11.59 -16.96 15.27
N VAL A 20 -10.38 -17.29 14.79
CA VAL A 20 -10.14 -17.44 13.35
C VAL A 20 -10.52 -18.84 12.87
N VAL A 21 -11.01 -18.91 11.65
CA VAL A 21 -11.19 -20.17 10.93
C VAL A 21 -9.88 -20.50 10.21
N PRO A 22 -9.35 -21.72 10.34
CA PRO A 22 -8.19 -22.15 9.56
C PRO A 22 -8.44 -21.92 8.07
N THR A 23 -7.57 -21.14 7.45
CA THR A 23 -7.74 -20.70 6.06
C THR A 23 -6.47 -20.99 5.28
N VAL A 24 -6.62 -21.47 4.06
CA VAL A 24 -5.51 -21.75 3.14
C VAL A 24 -5.74 -21.05 1.81
N VAL A 25 -4.67 -20.65 1.17
CA VAL A 25 -4.69 -20.19 -0.22
C VAL A 25 -4.34 -21.36 -1.12
N MET A 26 -5.23 -21.68 -2.05
CA MET A 26 -5.09 -22.81 -2.96
C MET A 26 -4.64 -22.31 -4.33
N ARG A 27 -3.76 -23.05 -5.00
CA ARG A 27 -3.44 -22.78 -6.39
C ARG A 27 -4.68 -22.94 -7.27
N ASN A 28 -4.81 -22.08 -8.26
CA ASN A 28 -5.96 -22.09 -9.18
C ASN A 28 -6.13 -23.42 -9.90
N GLU A 29 -5.02 -24.08 -10.24
CA GLU A 29 -5.03 -25.39 -10.89
C GLU A 29 -5.66 -26.48 -10.01
N ASP A 30 -5.27 -26.54 -8.73
CA ASP A 30 -5.81 -27.50 -7.76
C ASP A 30 -7.29 -27.23 -7.49
N PHE A 31 -7.67 -25.96 -7.33
CA PHE A 31 -9.07 -25.56 -7.22
C PHE A 31 -9.89 -25.99 -8.42
N GLY A 32 -9.39 -25.74 -9.63
CA GLY A 32 -10.07 -26.16 -10.87
C GLY A 32 -10.21 -27.68 -10.99
N ARG A 33 -9.21 -28.43 -10.54
CA ARG A 33 -9.31 -29.90 -10.49
C ARG A 33 -10.41 -30.35 -9.55
N ILE A 34 -10.46 -29.80 -8.34
CA ILE A 34 -11.50 -30.12 -7.35
C ILE A 34 -12.89 -29.79 -7.90
N SER A 35 -13.05 -28.59 -8.49
CA SER A 35 -14.33 -28.17 -9.08
C SER A 35 -14.82 -29.15 -10.14
N ARG A 36 -13.94 -29.55 -11.08
CA ARG A 36 -14.30 -30.51 -12.13
C ARG A 36 -14.68 -31.89 -11.56
N LEU A 37 -13.98 -32.38 -10.55
CA LEU A 37 -14.33 -33.63 -9.89
C LEU A 37 -15.73 -33.58 -9.27
N LEU A 38 -16.04 -32.49 -8.58
CA LEU A 38 -17.36 -32.28 -7.97
C LEU A 38 -18.48 -32.14 -8.99
N GLU A 39 -18.23 -31.44 -10.12
CA GLU A 39 -19.17 -31.34 -11.25
C GLU A 39 -19.51 -32.72 -11.82
N HIS A 40 -18.51 -33.61 -11.87
CA HIS A 40 -18.70 -35.01 -12.29
C HIS A 40 -19.20 -35.93 -11.17
N LYS A 41 -19.65 -35.35 -10.04
CA LYS A 41 -20.16 -36.09 -8.87
C LYS A 41 -19.13 -37.07 -8.27
N THR A 42 -17.85 -36.84 -8.51
CA THR A 42 -16.78 -37.63 -7.91
C THR A 42 -16.51 -37.07 -6.48
N PRO A 43 -16.59 -37.89 -5.44
CA PRO A 43 -16.32 -37.47 -4.09
C PRO A 43 -14.89 -36.95 -3.95
N VAL A 44 -14.72 -35.82 -3.29
CA VAL A 44 -13.41 -35.23 -2.98
C VAL A 44 -13.24 -35.18 -1.47
N LYS A 45 -12.10 -35.72 -0.99
CA LYS A 45 -11.67 -35.63 0.40
C LYS A 45 -10.36 -34.86 0.45
N LEU A 46 -10.30 -33.86 1.30
CA LEU A 46 -9.09 -33.06 1.53
C LEU A 46 -8.63 -33.30 2.97
N GLU A 47 -7.34 -33.35 3.15
CA GLU A 47 -6.70 -33.40 4.46
C GLU A 47 -5.79 -32.19 4.62
N PHE A 48 -5.87 -31.54 5.79
CA PHE A 48 -5.08 -30.36 6.11
C PHE A 48 -4.28 -30.62 7.40
N ASP A 49 -2.98 -30.36 7.37
CA ASP A 49 -2.13 -30.29 8.56
C ASP A 49 -1.61 -28.86 8.69
N LEU A 50 -2.30 -28.06 9.50
CA LEU A 50 -1.98 -26.65 9.74
C LEU A 50 -1.40 -26.50 11.14
N ARG A 51 -0.14 -26.06 11.22
CA ARG A 51 0.54 -25.84 12.49
C ARG A 51 1.00 -24.40 12.58
N SER A 52 0.30 -23.62 13.40
CA SER A 52 0.64 -22.22 13.66
C SER A 52 0.85 -22.02 15.16
N ARG A 53 1.78 -21.14 15.49
CA ARG A 53 1.99 -20.69 16.88
C ARG A 53 2.13 -19.18 16.91
N ILE A 54 1.67 -18.58 17.99
CA ILE A 54 1.96 -17.17 18.28
C ILE A 54 3.40 -17.08 18.79
N VAL A 55 4.14 -16.12 18.27
CA VAL A 55 5.48 -15.76 18.75
C VAL A 55 5.34 -14.42 19.47
N PRO A 56 5.29 -14.42 20.81
CA PRO A 56 4.99 -13.20 21.58
C PRO A 56 6.08 -12.14 21.47
N GLU A 57 7.31 -12.54 21.15
CA GLU A 57 8.47 -11.63 21.02
C GLU A 57 8.43 -10.80 19.72
N GLY A 58 7.63 -11.20 18.75
CA GLY A 58 7.56 -10.58 17.41
C GLY A 58 6.41 -9.60 17.23
N THR A 59 5.97 -8.89 18.28
CA THR A 59 4.75 -8.05 18.22
C THR A 59 5.01 -6.58 17.90
N THR A 60 6.25 -6.19 17.70
CA THR A 60 6.62 -4.78 17.42
C THR A 60 7.24 -4.67 16.04
N SER A 61 6.76 -3.69 15.27
CA SER A 61 7.35 -3.31 13.99
C SER A 61 7.51 -1.79 13.91
N TYR A 62 8.19 -1.30 12.88
CA TYR A 62 8.60 0.09 12.77
C TYR A 62 8.32 0.64 11.38
N ASN A 63 7.73 1.82 11.30
CA ASN A 63 7.74 2.62 10.09
C ASN A 63 9.07 3.36 9.98
N MET A 64 9.64 3.41 8.78
CA MET A 64 10.84 4.21 8.51
C MET A 64 10.44 5.56 7.93
N ILE A 65 10.89 6.64 8.56
CA ILE A 65 10.56 8.01 8.16
C ILE A 65 11.85 8.78 7.90
N GLY A 66 11.92 9.42 6.74
CA GLY A 66 13.00 10.33 6.37
C GLY A 66 12.46 11.66 5.86
N GLU A 67 13.20 12.75 6.02
CA GLU A 67 12.72 14.09 5.66
C GLU A 67 13.76 14.92 4.90
N ILE A 68 13.26 15.71 3.95
CA ILE A 68 13.94 16.90 3.44
C ILE A 68 13.18 18.10 4.02
N TYR A 69 13.81 18.81 4.94
CA TYR A 69 13.17 19.95 5.58
C TYR A 69 12.82 21.07 4.61
N GLY A 70 11.66 21.63 4.79
CA GLY A 70 11.19 22.79 4.06
C GLY A 70 11.86 24.10 4.51
N THR A 71 11.57 25.18 3.78
CA THR A 71 12.07 26.52 4.06
C THR A 71 11.03 27.38 4.80
N ASP A 72 10.27 28.18 4.09
CA ASP A 72 9.29 29.13 4.65
C ASP A 72 7.98 28.48 5.10
N LYS A 73 7.68 27.27 4.63
CA LYS A 73 6.52 26.46 5.01
C LYS A 73 6.94 25.11 5.59
N LYS A 74 8.03 25.08 6.34
CA LYS A 74 8.62 23.85 6.86
C LYS A 74 7.68 23.00 7.73
N ASP A 75 6.67 23.61 8.33
CA ASP A 75 5.68 22.92 9.15
C ASP A 75 4.56 22.24 8.32
N GLU A 76 4.43 22.59 7.04
CA GLU A 76 3.54 21.91 6.12
C GLU A 76 4.27 20.72 5.50
N VAL A 77 3.56 19.58 5.32
CA VAL A 77 4.17 18.32 4.90
C VAL A 77 3.52 17.79 3.62
N ILE A 78 4.37 17.36 2.69
CA ILE A 78 4.02 16.48 1.57
C ILE A 78 4.67 15.14 1.84
N MET A 79 3.90 14.05 1.74
CA MET A 79 4.42 12.72 2.00
C MET A 79 4.54 11.90 0.72
N LEU A 80 5.58 11.09 0.67
CA LEU A 80 5.86 10.09 -0.37
C LEU A 80 5.98 8.75 0.35
N GLY A 81 5.40 7.66 -0.17
CA GLY A 81 5.55 6.40 0.52
C GLY A 81 5.13 5.17 -0.26
N GLY A 82 5.34 4.07 0.40
CA GLY A 82 4.95 2.73 0.05
C GLY A 82 5.21 1.81 1.24
N HIS A 83 4.74 0.58 1.22
CA HIS A 83 5.03 -0.33 2.31
C HIS A 83 6.36 -1.07 2.13
N LEU A 84 6.95 -1.46 3.24
CA LEU A 84 8.26 -2.10 3.32
C LEU A 84 8.16 -3.61 3.55
N ASP A 85 7.09 -4.05 4.20
CA ASP A 85 6.84 -5.45 4.47
C ASP A 85 6.39 -6.22 3.23
N SER A 86 6.40 -7.52 3.34
CA SER A 86 5.92 -8.45 2.31
C SER A 86 5.46 -9.75 2.96
N TRP A 87 4.79 -10.59 2.20
CA TRP A 87 4.45 -11.94 2.63
C TRP A 87 5.70 -12.76 3.00
N HIS A 88 5.65 -13.50 4.10
CA HIS A 88 6.81 -14.13 4.73
C HIS A 88 7.62 -15.11 3.86
N SER A 89 7.10 -15.58 2.75
CA SER A 89 7.84 -16.42 1.79
C SER A 89 8.20 -15.68 0.51
N ALA A 90 7.88 -14.39 0.42
CA ALA A 90 8.20 -13.55 -0.71
C ALA A 90 9.53 -12.81 -0.51
N THR A 91 10.12 -12.35 -1.61
CA THR A 91 11.31 -11.48 -1.56
C THR A 91 10.96 -10.04 -1.27
N GLY A 92 9.70 -9.64 -1.48
CA GLY A 92 9.23 -8.27 -1.34
C GLY A 92 9.79 -7.29 -2.38
N ALA A 93 10.54 -7.76 -3.38
CA ALA A 93 11.21 -6.87 -4.32
C ALA A 93 10.24 -6.03 -5.14
N THR A 94 9.17 -6.65 -5.65
CA THR A 94 8.13 -5.98 -6.44
C THR A 94 7.00 -5.43 -5.58
N ASP A 95 6.66 -6.16 -4.54
CA ASP A 95 5.60 -5.86 -3.59
C ASP A 95 6.19 -5.90 -2.17
N ASN A 96 6.64 -4.74 -1.59
CA ASN A 96 6.64 -3.44 -2.29
C ASN A 96 7.94 -2.64 -2.03
N ALA A 97 9.10 -3.34 -1.95
CA ALA A 97 10.39 -2.67 -1.79
C ALA A 97 10.66 -1.65 -2.92
N ILE A 98 10.16 -1.92 -4.15
CA ILE A 98 10.33 -0.98 -5.27
C ILE A 98 9.57 0.33 -5.04
N GLY A 99 8.41 0.31 -4.36
CA GLY A 99 7.67 1.51 -3.98
C GLY A 99 8.49 2.38 -3.03
N CYS A 100 9.01 1.80 -1.96
CA CYS A 100 9.92 2.48 -1.04
C CYS A 100 11.16 3.02 -1.75
N ALA A 101 11.81 2.18 -2.56
CA ALA A 101 13.02 2.56 -3.30
C ALA A 101 12.76 3.74 -4.27
N THR A 102 11.63 3.73 -4.97
CA THR A 102 11.23 4.82 -5.86
C THR A 102 11.04 6.13 -5.12
N MET A 103 10.38 6.11 -3.96
CA MET A 103 10.16 7.32 -3.16
C MET A 103 11.45 7.84 -2.52
N MET A 104 12.32 6.94 -2.08
CA MET A 104 13.66 7.30 -1.59
C MET A 104 14.52 7.90 -2.70
N GLU A 105 14.47 7.32 -3.91
CA GLU A 105 15.21 7.83 -5.07
C GLU A 105 14.68 9.20 -5.51
N ALA A 106 13.37 9.42 -5.50
CA ALA A 106 12.79 10.74 -5.74
C ALA A 106 13.34 11.79 -4.75
N ALA A 107 13.37 11.46 -3.47
CA ALA A 107 13.97 12.35 -2.45
C ALA A 107 15.47 12.55 -2.67
N ARG A 108 16.21 11.50 -3.04
CA ARG A 108 17.64 11.60 -3.35
C ARG A 108 17.89 12.54 -4.53
N ILE A 109 17.11 12.42 -5.61
CA ILE A 109 17.20 13.29 -6.79
C ILE A 109 16.95 14.74 -6.40
N LEU A 110 15.86 15.02 -5.69
CA LEU A 110 15.52 16.37 -5.25
C LEU A 110 16.66 17.00 -4.43
N LYS A 111 17.26 16.23 -3.54
CA LYS A 111 18.44 16.67 -2.76
C LYS A 111 19.67 16.88 -3.63
N ALA A 112 19.96 15.97 -4.57
CA ALA A 112 21.13 16.02 -5.42
C ALA A 112 21.14 17.23 -6.37
N ILE A 113 19.97 17.61 -6.90
CA ILE A 113 19.81 18.80 -7.76
C ILE A 113 19.65 20.11 -6.97
N GLY A 114 19.78 20.05 -5.63
CA GLY A 114 19.81 21.22 -4.77
C GLY A 114 18.46 21.88 -4.56
N VAL A 115 17.33 21.17 -4.76
CA VAL A 115 16.01 21.71 -4.51
C VAL A 115 15.86 22.08 -3.04
N LYS A 116 15.41 23.29 -2.80
CA LYS A 116 15.02 23.78 -1.46
C LYS A 116 13.49 23.92 -1.43
N PRO A 117 12.81 22.88 -1.00
CA PRO A 117 11.34 22.88 -1.02
C PRO A 117 10.80 23.90 -0.02
N ARG A 118 9.67 24.50 -0.30
CA ARG A 118 8.99 25.36 0.69
C ARG A 118 8.45 24.54 1.83
N ARG A 119 7.84 23.37 1.52
CA ARG A 119 7.27 22.42 2.49
C ARG A 119 8.25 21.30 2.77
N THR A 120 8.16 20.71 3.94
CA THR A 120 8.89 19.49 4.25
C THR A 120 8.38 18.34 3.41
N ILE A 121 9.31 17.62 2.76
CA ILE A 121 9.03 16.40 2.01
C ILE A 121 9.38 15.24 2.93
N ARG A 122 8.41 14.39 3.23
CA ARG A 122 8.56 13.24 4.12
C ARG A 122 8.43 11.96 3.32
N VAL A 123 9.43 11.09 3.36
CA VAL A 123 9.36 9.74 2.83
C VAL A 123 9.00 8.80 3.96
N ALA A 124 8.01 7.95 3.74
CA ALA A 124 7.55 6.94 4.67
C ALA A 124 7.59 5.56 4.02
N CYS A 125 8.27 4.59 4.69
CA CYS A 125 8.17 3.19 4.36
C CYS A 125 7.36 2.52 5.46
N TRP A 126 6.15 2.10 5.12
CA TRP A 126 5.19 1.55 6.07
C TRP A 126 5.48 0.08 6.38
N SER A 127 5.09 -0.35 7.55
CA SER A 127 5.20 -1.72 8.00
C SER A 127 3.82 -2.30 8.26
N GLY A 128 3.64 -3.60 8.01
CA GLY A 128 2.39 -4.30 8.26
C GLY A 128 1.25 -3.88 7.33
N GLU A 129 1.55 -3.54 6.10
CA GLU A 129 0.55 -3.29 5.06
C GLU A 129 -0.20 -4.58 4.73
N GLU A 130 0.54 -5.64 4.51
CA GLU A 130 0.03 -6.97 4.11
C GLU A 130 -0.85 -7.62 5.19
N GLU A 131 -0.72 -7.19 6.44
CA GLU A 131 -1.56 -7.58 7.56
C GLU A 131 -2.75 -6.65 7.79
N GLY A 132 -2.95 -5.64 6.94
CA GLY A 132 -4.09 -4.72 6.96
C GLY A 132 -3.75 -3.29 7.32
N LEU A 133 -2.72 -2.72 6.70
CA LEU A 133 -2.32 -1.30 6.79
C LEU A 133 -1.94 -0.86 8.21
N LEU A 134 -1.37 -1.77 9.01
CA LEU A 134 -1.19 -1.53 10.45
C LEU A 134 -0.30 -0.33 10.75
N GLY A 135 0.82 -0.20 10.02
CA GLY A 135 1.80 0.85 10.25
C GLY A 135 1.31 2.22 9.82
N SER A 136 0.73 2.35 8.63
CA SER A 136 0.18 3.62 8.15
C SER A 136 -1.01 4.07 8.97
N GLN A 137 -1.93 3.17 9.34
CA GLN A 137 -3.06 3.49 10.20
C GLN A 137 -2.61 3.97 11.59
N ALA A 138 -1.60 3.31 12.18
CA ALA A 138 -1.04 3.74 13.47
C ALA A 138 -0.41 5.13 13.36
N TYR A 139 0.29 5.41 12.28
CA TYR A 139 0.87 6.72 12.00
C TYR A 139 -0.20 7.79 11.84
N VAL A 140 -1.21 7.55 10.98
CA VAL A 140 -2.33 8.48 10.76
C VAL A 140 -3.04 8.78 12.08
N LYS A 141 -3.39 7.75 12.85
CA LYS A 141 -4.05 7.92 14.15
C LYS A 141 -3.24 8.77 15.10
N LYS A 142 -1.91 8.56 15.17
CA LYS A 142 -1.02 9.27 16.08
C LYS A 142 -0.82 10.74 15.68
N HIS A 143 -0.62 11.02 14.40
CA HIS A 143 -0.23 12.33 13.90
C HIS A 143 -1.41 13.16 13.38
N PHE A 144 -2.38 12.52 12.74
CA PHE A 144 -3.49 13.22 12.08
C PHE A 144 -4.84 13.01 12.76
N GLY A 145 -4.96 12.03 13.66
CA GLY A 145 -6.21 11.74 14.38
C GLY A 145 -7.19 10.92 13.55
N SER A 146 -8.46 11.28 13.64
CA SER A 146 -9.55 10.72 12.84
C SER A 146 -10.32 11.81 12.10
N ALA A 147 -11.23 11.42 11.21
CA ALA A 147 -12.10 12.37 10.52
C ALA A 147 -12.97 13.21 11.48
N GLU A 148 -13.39 12.58 12.58
CA GLU A 148 -14.23 13.22 13.62
C GLU A 148 -13.42 14.04 14.62
N ALA A 149 -12.14 13.70 14.80
CA ALA A 149 -11.24 14.34 15.75
C ALA A 149 -9.83 14.51 15.15
N PRO A 150 -9.68 15.38 14.15
CA PRO A 150 -8.38 15.62 13.54
C PRO A 150 -7.45 16.35 14.52
N THR A 151 -6.17 16.01 14.46
CA THR A 151 -5.14 16.75 15.23
C THR A 151 -4.77 18.06 14.52
N PRO A 152 -4.09 18.99 15.21
CA PRO A 152 -3.56 20.19 14.55
C PRO A 152 -2.57 19.90 13.41
N GLU A 153 -1.87 18.76 13.44
CA GLU A 153 -0.96 18.36 12.36
C GLU A 153 -1.70 18.06 11.06
N PHE A 154 -2.96 17.62 11.12
CA PHE A 154 -3.75 17.34 9.93
C PHE A 154 -3.91 18.56 9.02
N SER A 155 -4.09 19.76 9.58
CA SER A 155 -4.21 21.00 8.80
C SER A 155 -2.93 21.38 8.04
N LYS A 156 -1.80 20.80 8.43
CA LYS A 156 -0.48 21.00 7.80
C LYS A 156 -0.14 19.95 6.78
N PHE A 157 -0.93 18.89 6.67
CA PHE A 157 -0.77 17.84 5.68
C PHE A 157 -1.34 18.27 4.33
N ASN A 158 -0.49 18.26 3.29
CA ASN A 158 -0.85 18.80 1.98
C ASN A 158 -1.10 17.70 0.92
N GLY A 159 -0.62 16.50 1.12
CA GLY A 159 -0.86 15.38 0.24
C GLY A 159 0.09 14.22 0.44
N TYR A 160 -0.32 13.06 -0.06
CA TYR A 160 0.44 11.83 -0.01
C TYR A 160 0.50 11.19 -1.40
N PHE A 161 1.68 10.81 -1.81
CA PHE A 161 1.93 10.06 -3.04
C PHE A 161 2.36 8.65 -2.67
N ASN A 162 1.65 7.67 -3.19
CA ASN A 162 1.86 6.27 -2.90
C ASN A 162 2.21 5.48 -4.16
N ILE A 163 3.10 4.52 -4.04
CA ILE A 163 3.35 3.50 -5.06
C ILE A 163 3.23 2.13 -4.39
N ASP A 164 2.31 1.33 -4.93
CA ASP A 164 2.03 0.00 -4.40
C ASP A 164 1.28 -0.85 -5.45
N SER A 165 1.42 -0.60 -6.69
CA SER A 165 0.66 -1.38 -7.66
C SER A 165 1.45 -1.71 -8.90
N GLY A 166 1.47 -3.00 -9.19
CA GLY A 166 1.85 -3.53 -10.47
C GLY A 166 3.35 -3.53 -10.73
N THR A 167 3.67 -3.96 -11.93
CA THR A 167 5.03 -4.04 -12.47
C THR A 167 5.10 -3.28 -13.77
N GLY A 168 6.30 -2.86 -14.15
CA GLY A 168 6.55 -2.16 -15.39
C GLY A 168 6.41 -0.64 -15.29
N LYS A 169 6.03 0.00 -16.38
CA LYS A 169 5.97 1.46 -16.46
C LYS A 169 4.76 2.03 -15.73
N ALA A 170 4.94 3.16 -15.06
CA ALA A 170 3.83 3.95 -14.55
C ALA A 170 2.90 4.37 -15.71
N ARG A 171 1.63 4.04 -15.60
CA ARG A 171 0.63 4.30 -16.64
C ARG A 171 -0.24 5.50 -16.37
N GLY A 172 -0.33 5.93 -15.14
CA GLY A 172 -1.15 7.05 -14.74
C GLY A 172 -1.13 7.28 -13.24
N LEU A 173 -1.84 8.31 -12.82
CA LEU A 173 -2.02 8.66 -11.42
C LEU A 173 -3.52 8.72 -11.10
N SER A 174 -3.93 8.05 -10.03
CA SER A 174 -5.27 8.20 -9.45
C SER A 174 -5.21 9.17 -8.28
N VAL A 175 -6.08 10.18 -8.28
CA VAL A 175 -6.13 11.21 -7.24
C VAL A 175 -7.41 11.08 -6.45
N PHE A 176 -7.27 10.94 -5.14
CA PHE A 176 -8.34 11.04 -4.16
C PHE A 176 -8.29 12.41 -3.52
N GLY A 177 -9.40 13.13 -3.51
CA GLY A 177 -9.46 14.46 -2.92
C GLY A 177 -10.27 15.43 -3.79
N PRO A 178 -10.02 16.73 -3.64
CA PRO A 178 -10.69 17.73 -4.47
C PRO A 178 -10.42 17.48 -5.96
N PRO A 179 -11.42 17.57 -6.85
CA PRO A 179 -11.22 17.36 -8.29
C PRO A 179 -10.13 18.24 -8.90
N GLU A 180 -9.93 19.42 -8.31
CA GLU A 180 -8.92 20.40 -8.70
C GLU A 180 -7.49 19.85 -8.56
N ALA A 181 -7.25 18.96 -7.61
CA ALA A 181 -5.93 18.33 -7.41
C ALA A 181 -5.50 17.55 -8.66
N ALA A 182 -6.42 16.80 -9.27
CA ALA A 182 -6.15 16.10 -10.52
C ALA A 182 -5.86 17.07 -11.67
N THR A 183 -6.55 18.21 -11.70
CA THR A 183 -6.35 19.24 -12.73
C THR A 183 -4.97 19.87 -12.62
N VAL A 184 -4.54 20.20 -11.43
CA VAL A 184 -3.20 20.78 -11.18
C VAL A 184 -2.08 19.81 -11.59
N LEU A 185 -2.29 18.49 -11.42
CA LEU A 185 -1.27 17.49 -11.74
C LEU A 185 -1.22 17.10 -13.23
N ARG A 186 -2.27 17.34 -14.01
CA ARG A 186 -2.32 16.94 -15.43
C ARG A 186 -1.23 17.56 -16.27
N GLU A 187 -1.07 18.87 -16.19
CA GLU A 187 -0.10 19.59 -17.04
C GLU A 187 1.34 19.18 -16.73
N PRO A 188 1.83 19.21 -15.48
CA PRO A 188 3.19 18.76 -15.17
C PRO A 188 3.45 17.31 -15.56
N LEU A 189 2.45 16.43 -15.47
CA LEU A 189 2.63 15.01 -15.76
C LEU A 189 2.45 14.66 -17.24
N ALA A 190 1.84 15.53 -18.05
CA ALA A 190 1.70 15.34 -19.49
C ALA A 190 3.06 15.22 -20.21
N GLN A 191 4.11 15.85 -19.67
CA GLN A 191 5.46 15.76 -20.23
C GLN A 191 6.05 14.34 -20.20
N PHE A 192 5.46 13.41 -19.46
CA PHE A 192 5.87 12.01 -19.37
C PHE A 192 5.10 11.08 -20.32
N SER A 193 4.30 11.63 -21.24
CA SER A 193 3.53 10.84 -22.22
C SER A 193 4.41 9.93 -23.08
N ASP A 194 5.57 10.39 -23.47
CA ASP A 194 6.55 9.61 -24.24
C ASP A 194 7.10 8.40 -23.48
N LEU A 195 7.04 8.44 -22.14
CA LEU A 195 7.37 7.32 -21.29
C LEU A 195 6.20 6.36 -21.08
N GLY A 196 5.05 6.64 -21.68
CA GLY A 196 3.83 5.84 -21.61
C GLY A 196 2.89 6.21 -20.47
N PHE A 197 3.06 7.40 -19.90
CA PHE A 197 2.15 7.93 -18.89
C PHE A 197 0.86 8.42 -19.57
N GLY A 198 -0.29 7.80 -19.23
CA GLY A 198 -1.58 8.02 -19.88
C GLY A 198 -2.43 9.12 -19.24
N GLY A 199 -2.00 9.70 -18.13
CA GLY A 199 -2.70 10.85 -17.52
C GLY A 199 -3.08 10.68 -16.05
N VAL A 200 -3.90 11.63 -15.60
CA VAL A 200 -4.35 11.75 -14.20
C VAL A 200 -5.86 11.58 -14.13
N LEU A 201 -6.31 10.66 -13.29
CA LEU A 201 -7.74 10.38 -13.05
C LEU A 201 -8.13 10.89 -11.66
N SER A 202 -9.24 11.61 -11.59
CA SER A 202 -9.90 11.91 -10.32
C SER A 202 -10.87 10.78 -9.98
N THR A 203 -10.75 10.23 -8.78
CA THR A 203 -11.64 9.18 -8.30
C THR A 203 -12.47 9.68 -7.12
N LYS A 204 -13.77 9.40 -7.13
CA LYS A 204 -14.69 9.75 -6.04
C LYS A 204 -14.76 8.68 -4.95
N GLY A 205 -14.30 7.49 -5.25
CA GLY A 205 -14.32 6.35 -4.33
C GLY A 205 -12.93 6.02 -3.82
N ARG A 206 -12.79 5.85 -2.52
CA ARG A 206 -11.63 5.20 -1.94
C ARG A 206 -11.73 3.70 -2.20
N ASN A 207 -10.67 3.10 -2.71
CA ASN A 207 -10.49 1.66 -2.60
C ASN A 207 -10.03 1.38 -1.17
N LEU A 208 -10.99 1.27 -0.26
CA LEU A 208 -10.68 1.01 1.14
C LEU A 208 -10.04 -0.38 1.27
N GLY A 209 -8.81 -0.42 1.75
CA GLY A 209 -8.13 -1.67 2.08
C GLY A 209 -7.28 -2.29 0.96
N GLY A 210 -6.86 -1.51 -0.01
CA GLY A 210 -6.00 -2.00 -1.08
C GLY A 210 -4.55 -1.56 -1.02
N THR A 211 -4.22 -0.53 -0.25
CA THR A 211 -2.88 0.04 -0.11
C THR A 211 -2.88 1.19 0.89
N ASP A 212 -1.72 1.64 1.35
CA ASP A 212 -1.53 2.72 2.35
C ASP A 212 -2.03 4.12 1.91
N SER A 213 -2.54 4.28 0.70
CA SER A 213 -3.17 5.52 0.24
C SER A 213 -4.66 5.63 0.58
N THR A 214 -5.24 4.64 1.24
CA THR A 214 -6.69 4.57 1.57
C THR A 214 -7.07 4.89 3.04
#